data_a0c0705da75752e86bc7d655842e916f
#
_entry.id   a0c0705da75752e86bc7d655842e916f
#
_cell.length_a   1.000
_cell.length_b   1.000
_cell.length_c   1.000
_cell.angle_alpha   90.00
_cell.angle_beta   90.00
_cell.angle_gamma   90.00
#
_symmetry.space_group_name_H-M   'P 1'
#
loop_
_entity.id
_entity.type
_entity.pdbx_description
1 polymer ?
#
loop_
_entity_poly.entity_id
_entity_poly.type
_entity_poly.pdbx_seq_one_letter_code
_entity_poly.pdbx_strand_id
1 'polypeptide(L)'
;MVTATAAAPFQYSTPVPPGIAAPKEMPTRFGTLKFFDGVPDPASTQKIYDNLDFQRAVQGYLLGLPAVNQLANRTNILKMGPANTTVPIWEDLVDSRTIELTAN
;
A
#
# COMPACT_ATOMS: atom_id res chain seq x y z
N MET A 1 -31.45 9.45 52.75
CA MET A 1 -31.56 9.25 51.28
C MET A 1 -30.93 10.44 50.59
N VAL A 2 -29.73 10.30 50.06
CA VAL A 2 -29.03 11.39 49.36
C VAL A 2 -29.43 11.26 47.88
N THR A 3 -30.24 12.17 47.38
CA THR A 3 -30.55 12.28 45.95
C THR A 3 -29.33 12.82 45.20
N ALA A 4 -28.69 11.96 44.39
CA ALA A 4 -27.64 12.39 43.51
C ALA A 4 -28.24 13.30 42.40
N THR A 5 -27.94 14.59 42.50
CA THR A 5 -28.27 15.53 41.42
C THR A 5 -27.40 15.17 40.21
N ALA A 6 -28.03 14.71 39.11
CA ALA A 6 -27.32 14.47 37.86
C ALA A 6 -26.70 15.81 37.38
N ALA A 7 -25.41 15.85 37.18
CA ALA A 7 -24.74 17.01 36.63
C ALA A 7 -25.29 17.27 35.21
N ALA A 8 -25.66 18.53 34.91
CA ALA A 8 -26.10 18.91 33.60
C ALA A 8 -24.98 18.60 32.57
N PRO A 9 -25.33 18.06 31.39
CA PRO A 9 -24.35 17.81 30.37
C PRO A 9 -23.65 19.12 29.97
N PHE A 10 -22.32 19.09 29.86
CA PHE A 10 -21.56 20.24 29.41
C PHE A 10 -22.03 20.64 28.00
N GLN A 11 -22.51 21.85 27.85
CA GLN A 11 -22.83 22.43 26.55
C GLN A 11 -21.65 23.31 26.11
N TYR A 12 -20.98 22.93 25.04
CA TYR A 12 -19.98 23.80 24.40
C TYR A 12 -20.72 24.91 23.65
N SER A 13 -20.52 26.14 24.05
CA SER A 13 -21.16 27.33 23.45
C SER A 13 -20.30 27.99 22.34
N THR A 14 -19.06 27.57 22.18
CA THR A 14 -18.17 28.13 21.17
C THR A 14 -18.44 27.50 19.81
N PRO A 15 -18.83 28.30 18.78
CA PRO A 15 -19.07 27.78 17.45
C PRO A 15 -17.74 27.27 16.84
N VAL A 16 -17.78 26.04 16.30
CA VAL A 16 -16.64 25.45 15.57
C VAL A 16 -16.59 26.07 14.17
N PRO A 17 -15.49 26.71 13.76
CA PRO A 17 -15.34 27.23 12.41
C PRO A 17 -15.49 26.10 11.36
N PRO A 18 -16.16 26.34 10.21
CA PRO A 18 -16.41 25.29 9.20
C PRO A 18 -15.12 24.63 8.68
N GLY A 19 -13.99 25.33 8.70
CA GLY A 19 -12.71 24.80 8.18
C GLY A 19 -11.98 23.82 9.09
N ILE A 20 -12.39 23.70 10.37
CA ILE A 20 -11.75 22.75 11.33
C ILE A 20 -12.67 21.60 11.74
N ALA A 21 -13.93 21.65 11.33
CA ALA A 21 -14.86 20.53 11.56
C ALA A 21 -14.52 19.36 10.62
N ALA A 22 -14.31 18.17 11.17
CA ALA A 22 -14.15 16.97 10.36
C ALA A 22 -15.44 16.67 9.58
N PRO A 23 -15.37 16.37 8.27
CA PRO A 23 -16.54 16.02 7.50
C PRO A 23 -17.14 14.71 8.03
N LYS A 24 -18.50 14.61 8.02
CA LYS A 24 -19.21 13.37 8.39
C LYS A 24 -19.07 12.28 7.34
N GLU A 25 -18.89 12.66 6.08
CA GLU A 25 -18.73 11.75 4.95
C GLU A 25 -17.68 12.30 3.99
N MET A 26 -16.86 11.39 3.44
CA MET A 26 -15.83 11.72 2.47
C MET A 26 -15.90 10.74 1.30
N PRO A 27 -16.21 11.19 0.09
CA PRO A 27 -16.15 10.35 -1.10
C PRO A 27 -14.69 10.08 -1.47
N THR A 28 -14.35 8.81 -1.69
CA THR A 28 -13.02 8.38 -2.12
C THR A 28 -13.12 7.44 -3.30
N ARG A 29 -11.99 7.15 -3.97
CA ARG A 29 -11.94 6.19 -5.09
C ARG A 29 -12.31 4.75 -4.71
N PHE A 30 -12.25 4.39 -3.42
CA PHE A 30 -12.64 3.08 -2.89
C PHE A 30 -13.97 3.11 -2.13
N GLY A 31 -14.78 4.17 -2.36
CA GLY A 31 -16.10 4.35 -1.80
C GLY A 31 -16.20 5.50 -0.79
N THR A 32 -17.38 5.74 -0.28
CA THR A 32 -17.62 6.77 0.73
C THR A 32 -17.20 6.28 2.09
N LEU A 33 -16.37 7.07 2.78
CA LEU A 33 -16.00 6.90 4.18
C LEU A 33 -16.94 7.74 5.05
N LYS A 34 -17.35 7.18 6.19
CA LYS A 34 -18.18 7.84 7.19
C LYS A 34 -17.41 8.02 8.48
N PHE A 35 -17.63 9.18 9.10
CA PHE A 35 -16.94 9.56 10.32
C PHE A 35 -17.94 10.05 11.36
N PHE A 36 -17.65 9.72 12.62
CA PHE A 36 -18.32 10.28 13.80
C PHE A 36 -17.27 11.00 14.64
N ASP A 37 -17.43 12.29 14.82
CA ASP A 37 -16.48 13.17 15.52
C ASP A 37 -15.01 12.99 15.06
N GLY A 38 -14.80 12.85 13.75
CA GLY A 38 -13.47 12.63 13.17
C GLY A 38 -12.95 11.20 13.22
N VAL A 39 -13.68 10.27 13.85
CA VAL A 39 -13.33 8.86 13.92
C VAL A 39 -14.10 8.08 12.83
N PRO A 40 -13.44 7.28 11.99
CA PRO A 40 -14.13 6.48 10.98
C PRO A 40 -15.00 5.40 11.64
N ASP A 41 -16.16 5.13 11.07
CA ASP A 41 -16.99 4.01 11.48
C ASP A 41 -16.32 2.66 11.18
N PRO A 42 -16.78 1.53 11.76
CA PRO A 42 -16.15 0.22 11.54
C PRO A 42 -16.05 -0.19 10.07
N ALA A 43 -17.08 0.13 9.26
CA ALA A 43 -17.09 -0.20 7.84
C ALA A 43 -16.09 0.65 7.05
N SER A 44 -15.95 1.92 7.38
CA SER A 44 -14.94 2.82 6.80
C SER A 44 -13.53 2.42 7.23
N THR A 45 -13.36 2.03 8.48
CA THR A 45 -12.09 1.52 9.02
C THR A 45 -11.65 0.28 8.23
N GLN A 46 -12.54 -0.68 8.00
CA GLN A 46 -12.23 -1.87 7.20
C GLN A 46 -11.80 -1.50 5.77
N LYS A 47 -12.54 -0.62 5.08
CA LYS A 47 -12.17 -0.14 3.74
C LYS A 47 -10.78 0.50 3.70
N ILE A 48 -10.43 1.28 4.74
CA ILE A 48 -9.11 1.91 4.83
C ILE A 48 -8.01 0.85 4.95
N TYR A 49 -8.21 -0.16 5.82
CA TYR A 49 -7.25 -1.25 5.97
C TYR A 49 -7.12 -2.10 4.71
N ASP A 50 -8.24 -2.49 4.08
CA ASP A 50 -8.22 -3.24 2.82
C ASP A 50 -7.45 -2.50 1.72
N ASN A 51 -7.65 -1.18 1.61
CA ASN A 51 -6.91 -0.36 0.66
C ASN A 51 -5.42 -0.26 1.01
N LEU A 52 -5.08 -0.17 2.29
CA LEU A 52 -3.69 -0.15 2.76
C LEU A 52 -2.98 -1.48 2.44
N ASP A 53 -3.65 -2.61 2.69
CA ASP A 53 -3.10 -3.94 2.43
C ASP A 53 -2.92 -4.17 0.92
N PHE A 54 -3.88 -3.72 0.10
CA PHE A 54 -3.72 -3.73 -1.36
C PHE A 54 -2.50 -2.90 -1.82
N GLN A 55 -2.32 -1.70 -1.29
CA GLN A 55 -1.16 -0.86 -1.64
C GLN A 55 0.16 -1.52 -1.22
N ARG A 56 0.20 -2.15 -0.04
CA ARG A 56 1.37 -2.90 0.44
C ARG A 56 1.67 -4.11 -0.44
N ALA A 57 0.63 -4.82 -0.89
CA ALA A 57 0.79 -5.96 -1.80
C ALA A 57 1.37 -5.52 -3.16
N VAL A 58 0.86 -4.42 -3.72
CA VAL A 58 1.42 -3.83 -4.96
C VAL A 58 2.88 -3.41 -4.76
N GLN A 59 3.20 -2.75 -3.65
CA GLN A 59 4.57 -2.37 -3.34
C GLN A 59 5.49 -3.58 -3.18
N GLY A 60 5.02 -4.62 -2.47
CA GLY A 60 5.76 -5.89 -2.32
C GLY A 60 6.02 -6.58 -3.66
N TYR A 61 5.03 -6.58 -4.55
CA TYR A 61 5.18 -7.09 -5.92
C TYR A 61 6.27 -6.33 -6.69
N LEU A 62 6.20 -4.99 -6.71
CA LEU A 62 7.18 -4.16 -7.43
C LEU A 62 8.59 -4.33 -6.86
N LEU A 63 8.74 -4.42 -5.55
CA LEU A 63 10.04 -4.66 -4.89
C LEU A 63 10.58 -6.07 -5.17
N GLY A 64 9.70 -7.05 -5.42
CA GLY A 64 10.08 -8.42 -5.75
C GLY A 64 10.52 -8.62 -7.21
N LEU A 65 10.11 -7.74 -8.14
CA LEU A 65 10.42 -7.89 -9.57
C LEU A 65 11.92 -8.06 -9.87
N PRO A 66 12.83 -7.24 -9.31
CA PRO A 66 14.27 -7.41 -9.58
C PRO A 66 14.81 -8.77 -9.13
N ALA A 67 14.35 -9.28 -7.97
CA ALA A 67 14.76 -10.58 -7.47
C ALA A 67 14.30 -11.73 -8.38
N VAL A 68 13.05 -11.69 -8.85
CA VAL A 68 12.51 -12.67 -9.79
C VAL A 68 13.26 -12.62 -11.11
N ASN A 69 13.55 -11.43 -11.63
CA ASN A 69 14.31 -11.24 -12.85
C ASN A 69 15.74 -11.81 -12.73
N GLN A 70 16.44 -11.53 -11.63
CA GLN A 70 17.77 -12.08 -11.38
C GLN A 70 17.77 -13.61 -11.24
N LEU A 71 16.74 -14.18 -10.63
CA LEU A 71 16.58 -15.63 -10.55
C LEU A 71 16.37 -16.24 -11.95
N ALA A 72 15.56 -15.61 -12.80
CA ALA A 72 15.34 -16.04 -14.18
C ALA A 72 16.65 -15.98 -14.99
N ASN A 73 17.40 -14.88 -14.90
CA ASN A 73 18.70 -14.72 -15.55
C ASN A 73 19.70 -15.79 -15.08
N ARG A 74 19.80 -16.00 -13.76
CA ARG A 74 20.63 -17.08 -13.21
C ARG A 74 20.25 -18.45 -13.79
N THR A 75 18.96 -18.75 -13.88
CA THR A 75 18.47 -20.01 -14.42
C THR A 75 18.84 -20.18 -15.91
N ASN A 76 18.79 -19.09 -16.68
CA ASN A 76 19.20 -19.11 -18.09
C ASN A 76 20.71 -19.31 -18.26
N ILE A 77 21.53 -18.61 -17.50
CA ILE A 77 22.98 -18.74 -17.53
C ILE A 77 23.41 -20.17 -17.15
N LEU A 78 22.76 -20.79 -16.18
CA LEU A 78 23.05 -22.16 -15.77
C LEU A 78 22.74 -23.21 -16.87
N LYS A 79 21.96 -22.87 -17.89
CA LYS A 79 21.77 -23.73 -19.08
C LYS A 79 22.98 -23.74 -20.00
N MET A 80 23.81 -22.69 -19.95
CA MET A 80 25.03 -22.55 -20.76
C MET A 80 26.22 -23.30 -20.15
N GLY A 81 26.19 -23.53 -18.83
CA GLY A 81 27.21 -24.29 -18.12
C GLY A 81 27.11 -24.20 -16.59
N PRO A 82 27.90 -24.95 -15.86
CA PRO A 82 27.85 -25.00 -14.42
C PRO A 82 28.29 -23.69 -13.76
N ALA A 83 27.70 -23.40 -12.59
CA ALA A 83 28.03 -22.20 -11.80
C ALA A 83 29.52 -22.15 -11.43
N ASN A 84 30.05 -20.93 -11.36
CA ASN A 84 31.44 -20.62 -10.98
C ASN A 84 32.53 -21.15 -11.92
N THR A 85 32.17 -21.81 -13.01
CA THR A 85 33.13 -22.32 -14.01
C THR A 85 32.84 -21.84 -15.42
N THR A 86 31.67 -21.25 -15.65
CA THR A 86 31.23 -20.77 -16.96
C THR A 86 31.04 -19.26 -16.93
N VAL A 87 31.65 -18.57 -17.88
CA VAL A 87 31.47 -17.13 -18.13
C VAL A 87 30.91 -16.98 -19.53
N PRO A 88 29.58 -16.73 -19.72
CA PRO A 88 29.03 -16.43 -21.02
C PRO A 88 29.51 -15.08 -21.53
N ILE A 89 29.96 -15.02 -22.78
CA ILE A 89 30.41 -13.80 -23.44
C ILE A 89 29.60 -13.63 -24.72
N TRP A 90 28.99 -12.46 -24.87
CA TRP A 90 28.31 -12.05 -26.10
C TRP A 90 29.30 -11.23 -26.95
N GLU A 91 29.62 -11.69 -28.15
CA GLU A 91 30.54 -11.00 -29.06
C GLU A 91 29.80 -9.94 -29.87
N ASP A 92 28.49 -10.10 -30.09
CA ASP A 92 27.64 -9.16 -30.80
C ASP A 92 26.78 -8.32 -29.88
N LEU A 93 26.27 -7.19 -30.39
CA LEU A 93 25.33 -6.36 -29.67
C LEU A 93 24.02 -7.13 -29.43
N VAL A 94 23.55 -7.13 -28.18
CA VAL A 94 22.26 -7.72 -27.81
C VAL A 94 21.11 -6.87 -28.37
N ASP A 95 20.10 -7.52 -28.88
CA ASP A 95 18.90 -6.90 -29.44
C ASP A 95 17.66 -7.16 -28.54
N SER A 96 16.47 -6.71 -28.99
CA SER A 96 15.22 -6.89 -28.28
C SER A 96 14.76 -8.36 -28.09
N ARG A 97 15.43 -9.32 -28.73
CA ARG A 97 15.16 -10.75 -28.56
C ARG A 97 15.93 -11.34 -27.39
N THR A 98 16.92 -10.60 -26.90
CA THR A 98 17.70 -11.00 -25.73
C THR A 98 16.90 -10.67 -24.46
N ILE A 99 16.43 -11.72 -23.79
CA ILE A 99 15.55 -11.61 -22.62
C ILE A 99 16.31 -11.40 -21.30
N GLU A 100 17.60 -11.16 -21.35
CA GLU A 100 18.48 -11.05 -20.18
C GLU A 100 18.64 -9.61 -19.69
N LEU A 101 17.65 -8.76 -19.99
CA LEU A 101 17.59 -7.39 -19.50
C LEU A 101 17.21 -7.39 -18.02
N THR A 102 18.05 -6.76 -17.21
CA THR A 102 17.72 -6.53 -15.79
C THR A 102 16.74 -5.38 -15.66
N ALA A 103 15.61 -5.61 -15.00
CA ALA A 103 14.76 -4.52 -14.52
C ALA A 103 15.48 -3.85 -13.33
N ASN A 104 15.95 -2.65 -13.52
CA ASN A 104 16.48 -1.80 -12.48
C ASN A 104 15.36 -0.95 -11.88
#